data_8ddf5c0b570f91d6836413ff66387c67
#
_entry.id   8ddf5c0b570f91d6836413ff66387c67
#
_cell.length_a   1.000
_cell.length_b   1.000
_cell.length_c   1.000
_cell.angle_alpha   90.00
_cell.angle_beta   90.00
_cell.angle_gamma   90.00
#
_symmetry.space_group_name_H-M   'P 1'
#
loop_
_entity.id
_entity.type
_entity.pdbx_description
1 polymer ?
#
loop_
_entity_poly.entity_id
_entity_poly.type
_entity_poly.pdbx_seq_one_letter_code
_entity_poly.pdbx_strand_id
1 'polypeptide(L)'
;MLLDKIVRRKLIDKGWSSDRKYCSETAEGNRYLLRISPANRKEAVSLCYSRMKEAEKLGISMCSALEWGICDEGVYFIQSWVDGCDAEEQIPTLDAFSQYSHGLAAGRDLRKLHGISAPEDVLSWDLRFGSKIDRKLKMYADSELKYDEDASMISYIMENRHLISGRPQCYQHGDHHIGNMMISDGHIVLIDFEKQDYGDPWEEFNRIVWSAQASPYFASGIVDGYFSCEVPMLFWRLLALYICINSLGSLPWAVSYGEGEISVMQKQQRQILEWYDHMKQIVPNWYRRPVTLRPVMESDRDMYINLLRNEIVGRTYMVPDGMNNEMAQRLFVRLLDISSDKNRYARIVCADGIPIGVVHDVGIKGASVELGWAVLPTYHNKGYCTLAVKLAMEELCQLGYAEVTAGAFEDNTPSLRVMQKNGMSGNGICESISYRGTEHRCVLL
;
A
#
# COMPACT_ATOMS: atom_id res chain seq x y z
N MET A 1 -29.64 24.43 -10.19
CA MET A 1 -28.54 23.89 -9.39
C MET A 1 -28.82 22.43 -9.10
N LEU A 2 -27.79 21.62 -8.81
CA LEU A 2 -28.00 20.21 -8.45
C LEU A 2 -28.79 20.07 -7.14
N LEU A 3 -28.54 21.00 -6.19
CA LEU A 3 -29.28 21.07 -4.93
C LEU A 3 -30.81 21.10 -5.14
N ASP A 4 -31.29 21.86 -6.12
CA ASP A 4 -32.74 22.02 -6.41
C ASP A 4 -33.39 20.73 -6.96
N LYS A 5 -32.59 19.82 -7.48
CA LYS A 5 -33.02 18.53 -8.02
C LYS A 5 -33.14 17.44 -6.95
N ILE A 6 -32.63 17.67 -5.75
CA ILE A 6 -32.68 16.71 -4.64
C ILE A 6 -34.10 16.68 -4.07
N VAL A 7 -34.73 15.51 -4.19
CA VAL A 7 -36.12 15.29 -3.71
C VAL A 7 -36.18 14.47 -2.42
N ARG A 8 -35.09 13.76 -2.06
CA ARG A 8 -34.98 12.93 -0.86
C ARG A 8 -33.63 13.14 -0.19
N ARG A 9 -33.63 13.19 1.15
CA ARG A 9 -32.41 13.24 1.99
C ARG A 9 -32.54 12.24 3.12
N LYS A 10 -31.55 11.37 3.30
CA LYS A 10 -31.41 10.45 4.43
C LYS A 10 -30.16 10.82 5.23
N LEU A 11 -30.32 11.18 6.49
CA LEU A 11 -29.18 11.53 7.37
C LEU A 11 -28.23 10.35 7.50
N ILE A 12 -26.92 10.65 7.44
CA ILE A 12 -25.82 9.73 7.72
C ILE A 12 -25.25 10.13 9.08
N ASP A 13 -25.50 9.30 10.08
CA ASP A 13 -25.01 9.48 11.44
C ASP A 13 -23.70 8.68 11.62
N LYS A 14 -22.66 9.06 10.86
CA LYS A 14 -21.33 8.44 10.94
C LYS A 14 -20.25 9.52 10.83
N GLY A 15 -19.23 9.43 11.70
CA GLY A 15 -18.04 10.28 11.70
C GLY A 15 -18.12 11.45 12.72
N TRP A 16 -16.98 12.15 12.85
CA TRP A 16 -16.72 13.15 13.90
C TRP A 16 -16.84 14.61 13.41
N SER A 17 -17.36 14.81 12.20
CA SER A 17 -17.55 16.14 11.63
C SER A 17 -18.75 16.85 12.24
N SER A 18 -18.66 18.16 12.40
CA SER A 18 -19.80 19.02 12.74
C SER A 18 -20.78 19.21 11.58
N ASP A 19 -20.45 18.74 10.38
CA ASP A 19 -21.32 18.82 9.21
C ASP A 19 -22.47 17.80 9.30
N ARG A 20 -23.65 18.22 8.86
CA ARG A 20 -24.75 17.30 8.61
C ARG A 20 -24.52 16.63 7.24
N LYS A 21 -24.43 15.31 7.22
CA LYS A 21 -24.19 14.51 6.02
C LYS A 21 -25.47 13.77 5.61
N TYR A 22 -25.79 13.78 4.32
CA TYR A 22 -26.99 13.11 3.80
C TYR A 22 -26.65 12.29 2.57
N CYS A 23 -27.18 11.05 2.51
CA CYS A 23 -27.41 10.39 1.24
C CYS A 23 -28.63 11.05 0.58
N SER A 24 -28.41 11.71 -0.52
CA SER A 24 -29.42 12.52 -1.22
C SER A 24 -29.72 11.92 -2.59
N GLU A 25 -30.99 12.01 -3.02
CA GLU A 25 -31.47 11.39 -4.25
C GLU A 25 -32.29 12.39 -5.06
N THR A 26 -32.09 12.37 -6.41
CA THR A 26 -32.94 13.14 -7.36
C THR A 26 -34.15 12.33 -7.78
N ALA A 27 -35.08 12.97 -8.48
CA ALA A 27 -36.26 12.30 -9.02
C ALA A 27 -35.93 11.18 -10.01
N GLU A 28 -34.78 11.27 -10.68
CA GLU A 28 -34.26 10.25 -11.61
C GLU A 28 -33.56 9.08 -10.92
N GLY A 29 -33.45 9.10 -9.56
CA GLY A 29 -32.81 8.06 -8.77
C GLY A 29 -31.29 8.20 -8.64
N ASN A 30 -30.68 9.30 -9.10
CA ASN A 30 -29.25 9.54 -8.92
C ASN A 30 -28.94 9.90 -7.47
N ARG A 31 -27.90 9.28 -6.90
CA ARG A 31 -27.49 9.47 -5.52
C ARG A 31 -26.27 10.37 -5.39
N TYR A 32 -26.23 11.15 -4.30
CA TYR A 32 -25.17 12.11 -3.98
C TYR A 32 -24.92 12.16 -2.48
N LEU A 33 -23.68 12.46 -2.09
CA LEU A 33 -23.37 12.89 -0.73
C LEU A 33 -23.60 14.40 -0.65
N LEU A 34 -24.60 14.82 0.12
CA LEU A 34 -24.82 16.23 0.45
C LEU A 34 -24.29 16.48 1.87
N ARG A 35 -23.38 17.44 1.99
CA ARG A 35 -22.89 17.94 3.27
C ARG A 35 -23.41 19.36 3.48
N ILE A 36 -23.82 19.69 4.71
CA ILE A 36 -24.22 21.03 5.10
C ILE A 36 -23.39 21.44 6.30
N SER A 37 -22.55 22.44 6.08
CA SER A 37 -21.66 23.03 7.08
C SER A 37 -22.22 24.34 7.60
N PRO A 38 -21.84 24.79 8.82
CA PRO A 38 -22.16 26.13 9.30
C PRO A 38 -21.70 27.25 8.33
N ALA A 39 -22.43 28.36 8.30
CA ALA A 39 -22.19 29.46 7.35
C ALA A 39 -20.76 30.05 7.39
N ASN A 40 -20.12 30.03 8.56
CA ASN A 40 -18.75 30.50 8.74
C ASN A 40 -17.70 29.60 8.07
N ARG A 41 -18.06 28.42 7.54
CA ARG A 41 -17.15 27.52 6.84
C ARG A 41 -17.11 27.73 5.33
N LYS A 42 -17.73 28.78 4.79
CA LYS A 42 -17.82 29.06 3.36
C LYS A 42 -16.46 29.01 2.65
N GLU A 43 -15.45 29.64 3.18
CA GLU A 43 -14.11 29.66 2.57
C GLU A 43 -13.47 28.27 2.57
N ALA A 44 -13.59 27.54 3.68
CA ALA A 44 -13.06 26.18 3.78
C ALA A 44 -13.73 25.22 2.79
N VAL A 45 -15.06 25.29 2.64
CA VAL A 45 -15.81 24.47 1.68
C VAL A 45 -15.44 24.81 0.25
N SER A 46 -15.37 26.12 -0.10
CA SER A 46 -14.94 26.58 -1.42
C SER A 46 -13.54 26.10 -1.77
N LEU A 47 -12.61 26.19 -0.82
CA LEU A 47 -11.24 25.73 -0.99
C LEU A 47 -11.18 24.21 -1.17
N CYS A 48 -11.93 23.46 -0.36
CA CYS A 48 -12.03 22.01 -0.48
C CYS A 48 -12.53 21.60 -1.89
N TYR A 49 -13.60 22.23 -2.36
CA TYR A 49 -14.12 22.01 -3.72
C TYR A 49 -13.05 22.24 -4.78
N SER A 50 -12.36 23.39 -4.73
CA SER A 50 -11.35 23.76 -5.74
C SER A 50 -10.18 22.77 -5.76
N ARG A 51 -9.69 22.35 -4.60
CA ARG A 51 -8.59 21.40 -4.47
C ARG A 51 -8.98 19.97 -4.89
N MET A 52 -10.20 19.55 -4.57
CA MET A 52 -10.71 18.26 -5.09
C MET A 52 -10.79 18.29 -6.61
N LYS A 53 -11.23 19.40 -7.22
CA LYS A 53 -11.25 19.57 -8.69
C LYS A 53 -9.85 19.52 -9.31
N GLU A 54 -8.84 19.93 -8.60
CA GLU A 54 -7.44 19.77 -9.03
C GLU A 54 -6.98 18.32 -8.94
N ALA A 55 -7.27 17.66 -7.82
CA ALA A 55 -6.95 16.24 -7.60
C ALA A 55 -7.63 15.30 -8.62
N GLU A 56 -8.89 15.56 -8.99
CA GLU A 56 -9.62 14.79 -10.02
C GLU A 56 -8.86 14.72 -11.36
N LYS A 57 -8.12 15.77 -11.73
CA LYS A 57 -7.34 15.81 -12.99
C LYS A 57 -6.17 14.84 -13.03
N LEU A 58 -5.74 14.34 -11.87
CA LEU A 58 -4.62 13.39 -11.73
C LEU A 58 -5.02 11.94 -12.01
N GLY A 59 -6.30 11.67 -12.29
CA GLY A 59 -6.80 10.32 -12.48
C GLY A 59 -6.68 9.45 -11.22
N ILE A 60 -6.96 10.06 -10.06
CA ILE A 60 -7.04 9.39 -8.76
C ILE A 60 -8.43 8.78 -8.63
N SER A 61 -8.52 7.58 -8.08
CA SER A 61 -9.79 6.95 -7.74
C SER A 61 -10.36 7.59 -6.47
N MET A 62 -11.28 8.54 -6.63
CA MET A 62 -11.84 9.34 -5.53
C MET A 62 -13.28 9.76 -5.80
N CYS A 63 -14.01 10.16 -4.74
CA CYS A 63 -15.29 10.82 -4.92
C CYS A 63 -15.11 12.18 -5.60
N SER A 64 -16.05 12.55 -6.49
CA SER A 64 -15.97 13.79 -7.26
C SER A 64 -16.66 14.95 -6.54
N ALA A 65 -16.07 16.14 -6.60
CA ALA A 65 -16.69 17.39 -6.17
C ALA A 65 -17.62 17.89 -7.28
N LEU A 66 -18.92 18.01 -7.03
CA LEU A 66 -19.91 18.33 -8.04
C LEU A 66 -20.38 19.78 -7.96
N GLU A 67 -20.87 20.22 -6.81
CA GLU A 67 -21.44 21.55 -6.62
C GLU A 67 -21.26 21.99 -5.16
N TRP A 68 -21.05 23.28 -4.95
CA TRP A 68 -21.13 23.88 -3.62
C TRP A 68 -21.80 25.24 -3.67
N GLY A 69 -22.34 25.72 -2.56
CA GLY A 69 -22.96 27.03 -2.49
C GLY A 69 -23.55 27.32 -1.11
N ILE A 70 -24.35 28.39 -1.04
CA ILE A 70 -25.03 28.82 0.18
C ILE A 70 -26.50 28.44 0.07
N CYS A 71 -27.06 27.94 1.17
CA CYS A 71 -28.49 27.69 1.33
C CYS A 71 -28.97 28.19 2.70
N ASP A 72 -30.27 28.13 2.96
CA ASP A 72 -30.86 28.58 4.24
C ASP A 72 -30.30 27.84 5.47
N GLU A 73 -29.81 26.60 5.26
CA GLU A 73 -29.25 25.75 6.31
C GLU A 73 -27.74 25.98 6.56
N GLY A 74 -27.06 26.76 5.73
CA GLY A 74 -25.62 27.02 5.80
C GLY A 74 -24.92 26.94 4.44
N VAL A 75 -23.72 26.33 4.41
CA VAL A 75 -22.97 26.10 3.18
C VAL A 75 -23.11 24.65 2.81
N TYR A 76 -23.64 24.38 1.60
CA TYR A 76 -23.76 23.00 1.11
C TYR A 76 -22.59 22.63 0.21
N PHE A 77 -22.26 21.34 0.21
CA PHE A 77 -21.29 20.70 -0.67
C PHE A 77 -21.85 19.37 -1.16
N ILE A 78 -21.97 19.21 -2.46
CA ILE A 78 -22.44 17.99 -3.10
C ILE A 78 -21.27 17.27 -3.77
N GLN A 79 -21.12 16.01 -3.42
CA GLN A 79 -20.11 15.09 -3.96
C GLN A 79 -20.81 13.90 -4.62
N SER A 80 -20.10 13.19 -5.52
CA SER A 80 -20.60 11.94 -6.05
C SER A 80 -20.83 10.93 -4.91
N TRP A 81 -21.92 10.18 -5.02
CA TRP A 81 -22.11 9.01 -4.16
C TRP A 81 -21.21 7.88 -4.65
N VAL A 82 -20.49 7.24 -3.77
CA VAL A 82 -19.69 6.05 -4.07
C VAL A 82 -20.49 4.83 -3.68
N ASP A 83 -20.89 4.04 -4.68
CA ASP A 83 -21.55 2.76 -4.46
C ASP A 83 -20.51 1.68 -4.17
N GLY A 84 -20.68 0.98 -3.05
CA GLY A 84 -19.70 -0.02 -2.64
C GLY A 84 -19.79 -0.36 -1.15
N CYS A 85 -18.74 -0.96 -0.65
CA CYS A 85 -18.59 -1.34 0.75
C CYS A 85 -17.49 -0.52 1.43
N ASP A 86 -17.61 -0.30 2.74
CA ASP A 86 -16.54 0.29 3.54
C ASP A 86 -15.28 -0.59 3.43
N ALA A 87 -14.14 0.02 3.09
CA ALA A 87 -12.88 -0.72 2.96
C ALA A 87 -12.43 -1.31 4.30
N GLU A 88 -12.70 -0.62 5.41
CA GLU A 88 -12.38 -1.09 6.77
C GLU A 88 -13.06 -2.42 7.12
N GLU A 89 -14.29 -2.62 6.62
CA GLU A 89 -15.04 -3.87 6.84
C GLU A 89 -14.67 -4.95 5.82
N GLN A 90 -14.49 -4.56 4.56
CA GLN A 90 -14.31 -5.52 3.47
C GLN A 90 -12.88 -6.02 3.33
N ILE A 91 -11.85 -5.15 3.44
CA ILE A 91 -10.44 -5.52 3.25
C ILE A 91 -10.01 -6.69 4.14
N PRO A 92 -10.29 -6.71 5.46
CA PRO A 92 -9.87 -7.81 6.32
C PRO A 92 -10.45 -9.18 5.95
N THR A 93 -11.52 -9.24 5.17
CA THR A 93 -12.16 -10.49 4.72
C THR A 93 -11.51 -11.11 3.49
N LEU A 94 -10.66 -10.36 2.79
CA LEU A 94 -9.97 -10.79 1.58
C LEU A 94 -8.71 -11.60 1.93
N ASP A 95 -8.18 -12.34 0.95
CA ASP A 95 -6.87 -12.97 1.09
C ASP A 95 -5.73 -11.92 1.17
N ALA A 96 -4.60 -12.31 1.76
CA ALA A 96 -3.47 -11.41 2.01
C ALA A 96 -2.96 -10.67 0.76
N PHE A 97 -2.95 -11.35 -0.39
CA PHE A 97 -2.51 -10.73 -1.64
C PHE A 97 -3.52 -9.70 -2.16
N SER A 98 -4.82 -9.97 -2.06
CA SER A 98 -5.89 -9.02 -2.43
C SER A 98 -5.87 -7.81 -1.52
N GLN A 99 -5.73 -7.99 -0.20
CA GLN A 99 -5.54 -6.88 0.75
C GLN A 99 -4.36 -5.98 0.35
N TYR A 100 -3.20 -6.58 0.10
CA TYR A 100 -1.99 -5.87 -0.31
C TYR A 100 -2.16 -5.16 -1.66
N SER A 101 -2.82 -5.79 -2.63
CA SER A 101 -3.05 -5.21 -3.96
C SER A 101 -3.94 -3.96 -3.91
N HIS A 102 -4.97 -3.96 -3.06
CA HIS A 102 -5.78 -2.76 -2.80
C HIS A 102 -4.95 -1.67 -2.13
N GLY A 103 -4.07 -2.03 -1.19
CA GLY A 103 -3.11 -1.11 -0.59
C GLY A 103 -2.16 -0.49 -1.61
N LEU A 104 -1.60 -1.29 -2.54
CA LEU A 104 -0.76 -0.78 -3.64
C LEU A 104 -1.50 0.27 -4.49
N ALA A 105 -2.79 0.07 -4.75
CA ALA A 105 -3.61 1.04 -5.50
C ALA A 105 -3.77 2.35 -4.71
N ALA A 106 -4.17 2.26 -3.43
CA ALA A 106 -4.32 3.42 -2.56
C ALA A 106 -3.01 4.21 -2.41
N GLY A 107 -1.87 3.52 -2.24
CA GLY A 107 -0.55 4.16 -2.16
C GLY A 107 -0.12 4.88 -3.43
N ARG A 108 -0.39 4.29 -4.61
CA ARG A 108 -0.14 4.95 -5.90
C ARG A 108 -0.99 6.20 -6.08
N ASP A 109 -2.25 6.16 -5.67
CA ASP A 109 -3.15 7.31 -5.76
C ASP A 109 -2.75 8.42 -4.79
N LEU A 110 -2.32 8.06 -3.56
CA LEU A 110 -1.74 9.01 -2.62
C LEU A 110 -0.46 9.67 -3.18
N ARG A 111 0.41 8.91 -3.85
CA ARG A 111 1.60 9.48 -4.50
C ARG A 111 1.25 10.49 -5.59
N LYS A 112 0.20 10.23 -6.39
CA LYS A 112 -0.29 11.20 -7.39
C LYS A 112 -0.80 12.46 -6.72
N LEU A 113 -1.59 12.32 -5.64
CA LEU A 113 -2.13 13.45 -4.87
C LEU A 113 -0.99 14.35 -4.34
N HIS A 114 0.06 13.76 -3.80
CA HIS A 114 1.26 14.45 -3.33
C HIS A 114 2.11 15.07 -4.45
N GLY A 115 1.76 14.86 -5.72
CA GLY A 115 2.32 15.58 -6.87
C GLY A 115 1.87 17.03 -6.95
N ILE A 116 0.80 17.43 -6.23
CA ILE A 116 0.36 18.82 -6.13
C ILE A 116 1.23 19.52 -5.08
N SER A 117 2.09 20.45 -5.53
CA SER A 117 2.96 21.21 -4.63
C SER A 117 2.19 22.19 -3.75
N ALA A 118 2.68 22.43 -2.54
CA ALA A 118 2.17 23.51 -1.72
C ALA A 118 2.45 24.89 -2.36
N PRO A 119 1.58 25.92 -2.17
CA PRO A 119 1.86 27.28 -2.56
C PRO A 119 3.14 27.83 -1.90
N GLU A 120 3.81 28.76 -2.58
CA GLU A 120 5.09 29.34 -2.12
C GLU A 120 4.97 30.13 -0.81
N ASP A 121 3.78 30.67 -0.51
CA ASP A 121 3.50 31.44 0.71
C ASP A 121 3.22 30.58 1.95
N VAL A 122 3.19 29.25 1.82
CA VAL A 122 3.04 28.35 2.96
C VAL A 122 4.32 28.36 3.79
N LEU A 123 4.19 28.63 5.09
CA LEU A 123 5.32 28.59 6.03
C LEU A 123 6.03 27.22 5.96
N SER A 124 7.37 27.25 6.10
CA SER A 124 8.17 26.03 6.05
C SER A 124 7.71 24.97 7.05
N TRP A 125 7.89 23.71 6.69
CA TRP A 125 7.39 22.58 7.49
C TRP A 125 7.99 22.53 8.88
N ASP A 126 9.29 22.79 9.01
CA ASP A 126 10.00 22.80 10.29
C ASP A 126 9.43 23.83 11.26
N LEU A 127 9.02 25.01 10.79
CA LEU A 127 8.35 26.03 11.62
C LEU A 127 6.93 25.60 12.00
N ARG A 128 6.12 25.17 11.02
CA ARG A 128 4.73 24.76 11.25
C ARG A 128 4.65 23.53 12.14
N PHE A 129 5.38 22.49 11.76
CA PHE A 129 5.30 21.20 12.46
C PHE A 129 6.09 21.21 13.76
N GLY A 130 7.21 21.94 13.84
CA GLY A 130 7.93 22.17 15.08
C GLY A 130 7.02 22.78 16.16
N SER A 131 6.26 23.81 15.82
CA SER A 131 5.26 24.40 16.73
C SER A 131 4.14 23.42 17.09
N LYS A 132 3.73 22.54 16.14
CA LYS A 132 2.74 21.48 16.39
C LYS A 132 3.27 20.44 17.37
N ILE A 133 4.57 20.05 17.26
CA ILE A 133 5.23 19.14 18.22
C ILE A 133 5.20 19.76 19.61
N ASP A 134 5.70 20.99 19.78
CA ASP A 134 5.78 21.63 21.09
C ASP A 134 4.41 21.77 21.74
N ARG A 135 3.40 22.16 20.97
CA ARG A 135 2.01 22.26 21.44
C ARG A 135 1.47 20.88 21.88
N LYS A 136 1.66 19.83 21.09
CA LYS A 136 1.15 18.49 21.43
C LYS A 136 1.86 17.88 22.65
N LEU A 137 3.16 18.05 22.74
CA LEU A 137 3.93 17.64 23.94
C LEU A 137 3.45 18.39 25.18
N LYS A 138 3.22 19.72 25.08
CA LYS A 138 2.68 20.50 26.18
C LYS A 138 1.27 20.03 26.56
N MET A 139 0.36 19.88 25.60
CA MET A 139 -0.98 19.36 25.87
C MET A 139 -0.95 18.00 26.58
N TYR A 140 -0.05 17.12 26.16
CA TYR A 140 0.12 15.83 26.78
C TYR A 140 0.72 15.97 28.20
N ALA A 141 1.72 16.83 28.39
CA ALA A 141 2.33 17.09 29.69
C ALA A 141 1.32 17.68 30.68
N ASP A 142 0.44 18.56 30.23
CA ASP A 142 -0.61 19.21 31.04
C ASP A 142 -1.82 18.29 31.29
N SER A 143 -1.98 17.18 30.56
CA SER A 143 -3.08 16.24 30.74
C SER A 143 -2.95 15.44 32.04
N GLU A 144 -4.07 15.21 32.74
CA GLU A 144 -4.12 14.34 33.91
C GLU A 144 -3.92 12.87 33.56
N LEU A 145 -4.34 12.47 32.32
CA LEU A 145 -4.16 11.12 31.82
C LEU A 145 -2.83 11.00 31.09
N LYS A 146 -2.13 9.92 31.34
CA LYS A 146 -0.89 9.53 30.66
C LYS A 146 -1.04 8.11 30.12
N TYR A 147 -0.27 7.82 29.09
CA TYR A 147 -0.08 6.44 28.65
C TYR A 147 0.89 5.71 29.60
N ASP A 148 0.67 4.41 29.73
CA ASP A 148 1.69 3.54 30.26
C ASP A 148 2.88 3.52 29.29
N GLU A 149 4.12 3.52 29.80
CA GLU A 149 5.34 3.41 28.99
C GLU A 149 5.51 4.49 27.90
N ASP A 150 5.06 5.71 28.13
CA ASP A 150 5.17 6.84 27.19
C ASP A 150 6.61 7.36 27.00
N ALA A 151 7.50 7.07 27.94
CA ALA A 151 8.87 7.59 27.96
C ALA A 151 9.66 7.25 26.69
N SER A 152 9.48 6.06 26.12
CA SER A 152 10.15 5.64 24.88
C SER A 152 9.71 6.47 23.67
N MET A 153 8.42 6.81 23.58
CA MET A 153 7.87 7.66 22.53
C MET A 153 8.36 9.10 22.67
N ILE A 154 8.38 9.64 23.89
CA ILE A 154 8.88 11.00 24.17
C ILE A 154 10.37 11.09 23.85
N SER A 155 11.17 10.12 24.26
CA SER A 155 12.60 10.07 23.93
C SER A 155 12.82 10.04 22.43
N TYR A 156 12.08 9.17 21.72
CA TYR A 156 12.16 9.07 20.26
C TYR A 156 11.85 10.39 19.56
N ILE A 157 10.82 11.12 20.02
CA ILE A 157 10.49 12.45 19.49
C ILE A 157 11.65 13.41 19.72
N MET A 158 12.19 13.50 20.92
CA MET A 158 13.28 14.43 21.25
C MET A 158 14.55 14.16 20.44
N GLU A 159 14.89 12.90 20.22
CA GLU A 159 16.05 12.49 19.45
C GLU A 159 15.90 12.72 17.94
N ASN A 160 14.67 12.58 17.40
CA ASN A 160 14.44 12.55 15.97
C ASN A 160 13.72 13.80 15.42
N ARG A 161 13.26 14.76 16.27
CA ARG A 161 12.54 15.95 15.81
C ARG A 161 13.31 16.79 14.77
N HIS A 162 14.64 16.72 14.75
CA HIS A 162 15.48 17.39 13.76
C HIS A 162 15.25 16.92 12.32
N LEU A 163 14.68 15.70 12.13
CA LEU A 163 14.43 15.12 10.81
C LEU A 163 13.34 15.85 10.01
N ILE A 164 12.53 16.70 10.65
CA ILE A 164 11.51 17.49 9.96
C ILE A 164 12.09 18.69 9.19
N SER A 165 13.37 19.01 9.43
CA SER A 165 14.02 20.15 8.78
C SER A 165 14.18 19.95 7.28
N GLY A 166 13.84 20.97 6.49
CA GLY A 166 13.96 20.95 5.04
C GLY A 166 13.00 19.97 4.32
N ARG A 167 11.98 19.45 5.02
CA ARG A 167 11.00 18.56 4.38
C ARG A 167 10.12 19.34 3.39
N PRO A 168 9.86 18.75 2.20
CA PRO A 168 8.97 19.37 1.22
C PRO A 168 7.52 19.40 1.72
N GLN A 169 6.70 20.25 1.13
CA GLN A 169 5.27 20.29 1.40
C GLN A 169 4.48 20.08 0.11
N CYS A 170 3.42 19.30 0.21
CA CYS A 170 2.48 19.02 -0.87
C CYS A 170 1.05 19.05 -0.36
N TYR A 171 0.10 18.94 -1.28
CA TYR A 171 -1.29 18.77 -0.93
C TYR A 171 -1.51 17.39 -0.29
N GLN A 172 -2.15 17.37 0.87
CA GLN A 172 -2.48 16.16 1.63
C GLN A 172 -4.00 15.96 1.66
N HIS A 173 -4.44 14.71 1.69
CA HIS A 173 -5.82 14.34 2.03
C HIS A 173 -6.15 14.77 3.47
N GLY A 174 -5.18 14.71 4.37
CA GLY A 174 -5.25 15.11 5.77
C GLY A 174 -5.83 14.04 6.71
N ASP A 175 -6.41 12.96 6.17
CA ASP A 175 -6.98 11.85 6.94
C ASP A 175 -6.94 10.53 6.15
N HIS A 176 -5.82 10.24 5.50
CA HIS A 176 -5.66 9.07 4.64
C HIS A 176 -5.51 7.77 5.45
N HIS A 177 -6.61 7.07 5.65
CA HIS A 177 -6.66 5.75 6.30
C HIS A 177 -7.84 4.92 5.77
N ILE A 178 -7.84 3.64 6.06
CA ILE A 178 -8.80 2.65 5.55
C ILE A 178 -10.27 3.04 5.80
N GLY A 179 -10.60 3.71 6.91
CA GLY A 179 -11.95 4.18 7.23
C GLY A 179 -12.46 5.32 6.33
N ASN A 180 -11.57 5.97 5.55
CA ASN A 180 -11.90 6.97 4.55
C ASN A 180 -11.73 6.43 3.12
N MET A 181 -11.96 5.14 2.94
CA MET A 181 -11.91 4.45 1.66
C MET A 181 -13.10 3.54 1.46
N MET A 182 -13.55 3.42 0.22
CA MET A 182 -14.59 2.50 -0.22
C MET A 182 -14.01 1.48 -1.19
N ILE A 183 -14.62 0.30 -1.28
CA ILE A 183 -14.40 -0.62 -2.40
C ILE A 183 -15.62 -0.52 -3.31
N SER A 184 -15.42 -0.03 -4.53
CA SER A 184 -16.41 0.11 -5.57
C SER A 184 -15.92 -0.58 -6.83
N ASP A 185 -16.71 -1.49 -7.41
CA ASP A 185 -16.35 -2.28 -8.60
C ASP A 185 -14.96 -2.95 -8.52
N GLY A 186 -14.59 -3.41 -7.33
CA GLY A 186 -13.29 -4.04 -7.07
C GLY A 186 -12.10 -3.07 -6.97
N HIS A 187 -12.33 -1.77 -6.89
CA HIS A 187 -11.30 -0.73 -6.79
C HIS A 187 -11.43 0.06 -5.48
N ILE A 188 -10.30 0.49 -4.94
CA ILE A 188 -10.27 1.45 -3.83
C ILE A 188 -10.68 2.83 -4.37
N VAL A 189 -11.55 3.51 -3.64
CA VAL A 189 -12.01 4.87 -3.90
C VAL A 189 -11.81 5.71 -2.64
N LEU A 190 -11.05 6.81 -2.73
CA LEU A 190 -10.83 7.74 -1.63
C LEU A 190 -12.06 8.62 -1.41
N ILE A 191 -12.43 8.82 -0.15
CA ILE A 191 -13.56 9.67 0.27
C ILE A 191 -13.14 10.58 1.43
N ASP A 192 -13.95 11.59 1.74
CA ASP A 192 -13.80 12.48 2.91
C ASP A 192 -12.54 13.36 2.93
N PHE A 193 -12.42 14.26 1.96
CA PHE A 193 -11.33 15.25 1.81
C PHE A 193 -11.46 16.48 2.75
N GLU A 194 -12.28 16.40 3.82
CA GLU A 194 -12.55 17.57 4.66
C GLU A 194 -11.33 18.11 5.41
N LYS A 195 -10.41 17.25 5.78
CA LYS A 195 -9.21 17.60 6.57
C LYS A 195 -7.98 17.93 5.72
N GLN A 196 -8.19 18.09 4.41
CA GLN A 196 -7.14 18.41 3.47
C GLN A 196 -6.33 19.66 3.87
N ASP A 197 -5.01 19.58 3.72
CA ASP A 197 -4.07 20.67 4.04
C ASP A 197 -2.82 20.57 3.14
N TYR A 198 -1.86 21.42 3.36
CA TYR A 198 -0.50 21.27 2.83
C TYR A 198 0.46 20.83 3.93
N GLY A 199 1.34 19.87 3.64
CA GLY A 199 2.30 19.35 4.63
C GLY A 199 3.34 18.43 4.03
N ASP A 200 4.22 17.89 4.88
CA ASP A 200 5.16 16.86 4.46
C ASP A 200 4.40 15.63 3.94
N PRO A 201 4.63 15.19 2.68
CA PRO A 201 3.97 14.02 2.12
C PRO A 201 4.06 12.77 3.00
N TRP A 202 5.09 12.66 3.82
CA TRP A 202 5.27 11.49 4.69
C TRP A 202 4.58 11.64 6.05
N GLU A 203 4.22 12.86 6.45
CA GLU A 203 3.38 13.07 7.65
C GLU A 203 1.98 12.51 7.46
N GLU A 204 1.43 12.53 6.25
CA GLU A 204 0.14 11.94 5.92
C GLU A 204 0.01 10.48 6.39
N PHE A 205 1.12 9.72 6.37
CA PHE A 205 1.15 8.33 6.81
C PHE A 205 0.98 8.14 8.33
N ASN A 206 0.92 9.21 9.14
CA ASN A 206 0.71 9.04 10.59
C ASN A 206 -0.60 8.31 10.92
N ARG A 207 -1.59 8.35 10.00
CA ARG A 207 -2.89 7.66 10.11
C ARG A 207 -2.85 6.18 9.69
N ILE A 208 -1.73 5.71 9.17
CA ILE A 208 -1.58 4.31 8.72
C ILE A 208 -1.80 3.29 9.85
N VAL A 209 -1.68 3.72 11.10
CA VAL A 209 -1.95 2.90 12.27
C VAL A 209 -3.35 2.28 12.24
N TRP A 210 -4.36 3.02 11.79
CA TRP A 210 -5.73 2.51 11.63
C TRP A 210 -5.81 1.44 10.53
N SER A 211 -5.15 1.68 9.41
CA SER A 211 -5.06 0.71 8.31
C SER A 211 -4.30 -0.54 8.72
N ALA A 212 -3.20 -0.41 9.49
CA ALA A 212 -2.41 -1.52 9.98
C ALA A 212 -3.13 -2.36 11.04
N GLN A 213 -4.00 -1.74 11.85
CA GLN A 213 -4.87 -2.43 12.80
C GLN A 213 -5.91 -3.30 12.09
N ALA A 214 -6.53 -2.80 11.03
CA ALA A 214 -7.50 -3.53 10.24
C ALA A 214 -6.83 -4.61 9.37
N SER A 215 -5.75 -4.25 8.68
CA SER A 215 -5.01 -5.15 7.79
C SER A 215 -3.54 -4.72 7.62
N PRO A 216 -2.59 -5.42 8.23
CA PRO A 216 -1.16 -5.21 8.00
C PRO A 216 -0.75 -5.32 6.53
N TYR A 217 -1.35 -6.21 5.75
CA TYR A 217 -1.07 -6.34 4.32
C TYR A 217 -1.55 -5.13 3.52
N PHE A 218 -2.73 -4.61 3.83
CA PHE A 218 -3.23 -3.40 3.18
C PHE A 218 -2.35 -2.18 3.48
N ALA A 219 -2.00 -1.99 4.76
CA ALA A 219 -1.09 -0.91 5.18
C ALA A 219 0.29 -1.03 4.50
N SER A 220 0.85 -2.26 4.42
CA SER A 220 2.11 -2.51 3.72
C SER A 220 1.99 -2.20 2.23
N GLY A 221 0.86 -2.56 1.62
CA GLY A 221 0.56 -2.22 0.24
C GLY A 221 0.51 -0.70 0.00
N ILE A 222 -0.06 0.09 0.92
CA ILE A 222 -0.07 1.57 0.80
C ILE A 222 1.36 2.10 0.74
N VAL A 223 2.23 1.64 1.65
CA VAL A 223 3.65 2.06 1.66
C VAL A 223 4.35 1.64 0.38
N ASP A 224 4.26 0.37 0.00
CA ASP A 224 4.93 -0.14 -1.20
C ASP A 224 4.39 0.49 -2.50
N GLY A 225 3.09 0.75 -2.57
CA GLY A 225 2.45 1.44 -3.70
C GLY A 225 2.94 2.88 -3.86
N TYR A 226 3.12 3.58 -2.74
CA TYR A 226 3.64 4.95 -2.73
C TYR A 226 5.10 5.02 -3.16
N PHE A 227 5.95 4.12 -2.66
CA PHE A 227 7.38 4.10 -2.93
C PHE A 227 7.80 3.17 -4.09
N SER A 228 6.87 2.55 -4.78
CA SER A 228 7.18 1.53 -5.80
C SER A 228 8.02 0.37 -5.23
N CYS A 229 7.79 0.01 -3.98
CA CYS A 229 8.49 -0.98 -3.16
C CYS A 229 9.91 -0.60 -2.72
N GLU A 230 10.41 0.57 -3.06
CA GLU A 230 11.74 1.08 -2.69
C GLU A 230 11.61 2.08 -1.52
N VAL A 231 11.32 1.57 -0.33
CA VAL A 231 11.00 2.41 0.84
C VAL A 231 12.28 2.94 1.49
N PRO A 232 12.52 4.28 1.52
CA PRO A 232 13.72 4.84 2.12
C PRO A 232 13.74 4.63 3.65
N MET A 233 14.92 4.34 4.23
CA MET A 233 15.05 4.22 5.68
C MET A 233 14.66 5.50 6.42
N LEU A 234 14.88 6.67 5.83
CA LEU A 234 14.45 7.95 6.38
C LEU A 234 12.93 8.04 6.54
N PHE A 235 12.17 7.45 5.60
CA PHE A 235 10.71 7.39 5.73
C PHE A 235 10.28 6.69 7.01
N TRP A 236 10.86 5.53 7.32
CA TRP A 236 10.51 4.76 8.51
C TRP A 236 10.80 5.53 9.80
N ARG A 237 11.94 6.24 9.85
CA ARG A 237 12.28 7.10 10.99
C ARG A 237 11.29 8.26 11.17
N LEU A 238 10.92 8.92 10.07
CA LEU A 238 9.93 10.00 10.09
C LEU A 238 8.53 9.48 10.40
N LEU A 239 8.14 8.34 9.84
CA LEU A 239 6.85 7.71 10.14
C LEU A 239 6.71 7.44 11.65
N ALA A 240 7.71 6.82 12.28
CA ALA A 240 7.72 6.58 13.71
C ALA A 240 7.60 7.90 14.50
N LEU A 241 8.33 8.96 14.10
CA LEU A 241 8.24 10.28 14.71
C LEU A 241 6.81 10.86 14.61
N TYR A 242 6.22 10.85 13.42
CA TYR A 242 4.87 11.39 13.20
C TYR A 242 3.79 10.58 13.95
N ILE A 243 3.93 9.27 14.00
CA ILE A 243 3.03 8.39 14.78
C ILE A 243 3.15 8.71 16.27
N CYS A 244 4.35 8.81 16.85
CA CYS A 244 4.55 9.14 18.25
C CYS A 244 3.90 10.49 18.60
N ILE A 245 4.13 11.53 17.81
CA ILE A 245 3.56 12.88 18.01
C ILE A 245 2.04 12.83 17.93
N ASN A 246 1.50 12.09 16.95
CA ASN A 246 0.05 11.98 16.81
C ASN A 246 -0.56 11.21 17.96
N SER A 247 0.02 10.08 18.36
CA SER A 247 -0.45 9.26 19.49
C SER A 247 -0.49 10.05 20.80
N LEU A 248 0.61 10.73 21.19
CA LEU A 248 0.63 11.54 22.40
C LEU A 248 -0.43 12.65 22.38
N GLY A 249 -0.65 13.29 21.22
CA GLY A 249 -1.66 14.34 21.08
C GLY A 249 -3.09 13.80 21.05
N SER A 250 -3.28 12.51 20.82
CA SER A 250 -4.62 11.91 20.72
C SER A 250 -5.25 11.63 22.08
N LEU A 251 -4.46 11.36 23.13
CA LEU A 251 -5.01 11.09 24.46
C LEU A 251 -5.72 12.31 25.09
N PRO A 252 -5.10 13.52 25.13
CA PRO A 252 -5.80 14.72 25.61
C PRO A 252 -7.05 15.07 24.79
N TRP A 253 -7.00 14.79 23.47
CA TRP A 253 -8.16 14.97 22.59
C TRP A 253 -9.30 14.01 22.98
N ALA A 254 -9.01 12.74 23.24
CA ALA A 254 -9.98 11.71 23.57
C ALA A 254 -10.74 11.99 24.86
N VAL A 255 -10.15 12.74 25.81
CA VAL A 255 -10.80 13.12 27.08
C VAL A 255 -12.12 13.84 26.85
N SER A 256 -12.21 14.69 25.82
CA SER A 256 -13.45 15.43 25.49
C SER A 256 -14.56 14.53 24.90
N TYR A 257 -14.24 13.29 24.52
CA TYR A 257 -15.19 12.32 23.93
C TYR A 257 -15.56 11.16 24.86
N GLY A 258 -14.92 11.08 26.03
CA GLY A 258 -15.25 10.15 27.09
C GLY A 258 -14.42 8.86 27.11
N GLU A 259 -14.74 7.98 28.07
CA GLU A 259 -13.95 6.78 28.40
C GLU A 259 -13.78 5.79 27.22
N GLY A 260 -14.77 5.71 26.32
CA GLY A 260 -14.69 4.85 25.15
C GLY A 260 -13.52 5.23 24.25
N GLU A 261 -13.39 6.52 23.88
CA GLU A 261 -12.31 7.03 23.04
C GLU A 261 -10.95 6.99 23.75
N ILE A 262 -10.93 7.26 25.05
CA ILE A 262 -9.70 7.11 25.86
C ILE A 262 -9.18 5.68 25.77
N SER A 263 -10.04 4.69 25.94
CA SER A 263 -9.69 3.26 25.85
C SER A 263 -9.15 2.89 24.45
N VAL A 264 -9.77 3.42 23.40
CA VAL A 264 -9.31 3.21 22.01
C VAL A 264 -7.89 3.77 21.83
N MET A 265 -7.61 5.00 22.28
CA MET A 265 -6.29 5.62 22.15
C MET A 265 -5.23 4.89 22.98
N GLN A 266 -5.57 4.43 24.20
CA GLN A 266 -4.66 3.64 25.03
C GLN A 266 -4.33 2.29 24.38
N LYS A 267 -5.32 1.60 23.82
CA LYS A 267 -5.09 0.35 23.09
C LYS A 267 -4.20 0.56 21.86
N GLN A 268 -4.45 1.62 21.12
CA GLN A 268 -3.64 1.95 19.94
C GLN A 268 -2.20 2.26 20.31
N GLN A 269 -1.97 3.01 21.38
CA GLN A 269 -0.61 3.34 21.84
C GLN A 269 0.17 2.08 22.25
N ARG A 270 -0.43 1.15 23.01
CA ARG A 270 0.21 -0.13 23.35
C ARG A 270 0.58 -0.91 22.09
N GLN A 271 -0.30 -0.97 21.12
CA GLN A 271 -0.04 -1.65 19.86
C GLN A 271 1.07 -0.98 19.04
N ILE A 272 1.17 0.35 19.06
CA ILE A 272 2.30 1.07 18.44
C ILE A 272 3.61 0.67 19.11
N LEU A 273 3.67 0.61 20.44
CA LEU A 273 4.87 0.17 21.15
C LEU A 273 5.25 -1.27 20.80
N GLU A 274 4.29 -2.18 20.72
CA GLU A 274 4.52 -3.56 20.27
C GLU A 274 5.06 -3.60 18.84
N TRP A 275 4.52 -2.80 17.93
CA TRP A 275 4.96 -2.75 16.53
C TRP A 275 6.37 -2.25 16.35
N TYR A 276 6.83 -1.35 17.21
CA TYR A 276 8.16 -0.75 17.15
C TYR A 276 9.11 -1.30 18.21
N ASP A 277 8.78 -2.42 18.88
CA ASP A 277 9.54 -2.97 20.02
C ASP A 277 9.97 -1.86 21.00
N HIS A 278 8.99 -1.16 21.56
CA HIS A 278 9.21 0.00 22.46
C HIS A 278 10.15 1.06 21.86
N MET A 279 10.01 1.35 20.56
CA MET A 279 10.81 2.29 19.75
C MET A 279 12.28 1.88 19.54
N LYS A 280 12.63 0.60 19.75
CA LYS A 280 13.96 0.07 19.48
C LYS A 280 14.16 -0.34 18.02
N GLN A 281 13.10 -0.70 17.31
CA GLN A 281 13.19 -0.98 15.89
C GLN A 281 12.57 0.15 15.03
N ILE A 282 13.14 0.37 13.85
CA ILE A 282 12.76 1.49 12.98
C ILE A 282 11.61 1.09 12.06
N VAL A 283 11.66 -0.12 11.48
CA VAL A 283 10.60 -0.65 10.62
C VAL A 283 9.60 -1.40 11.48
N PRO A 284 8.31 -1.02 11.48
CA PRO A 284 7.33 -1.67 12.34
C PRO A 284 7.06 -3.11 11.90
N ASN A 285 6.79 -4.00 12.84
CA ASN A 285 6.59 -5.43 12.55
C ASN A 285 5.26 -5.75 11.83
N TRP A 286 4.33 -4.79 11.70
CA TRP A 286 3.17 -4.94 10.83
C TRP A 286 3.53 -4.84 9.35
N TYR A 287 4.66 -4.18 8.98
CA TYR A 287 5.08 -4.07 7.59
C TYR A 287 5.56 -5.42 7.08
N ARG A 288 4.78 -6.02 6.18
CA ARG A 288 5.02 -7.33 5.60
C ARG A 288 4.40 -7.45 4.22
N ARG A 289 5.04 -8.21 3.36
CA ARG A 289 4.55 -8.51 2.01
C ARG A 289 3.91 -9.89 2.00
N PRO A 290 2.85 -10.12 1.19
CA PRO A 290 2.21 -11.43 1.06
C PRO A 290 3.10 -12.45 0.35
N VAL A 291 4.16 -11.99 -0.33
CA VAL A 291 5.16 -12.82 -0.99
C VAL A 291 6.52 -12.52 -0.41
N THR A 292 7.27 -13.56 -0.08
CA THR A 292 8.67 -13.48 0.36
C THR A 292 9.53 -14.46 -0.41
N LEU A 293 10.81 -14.16 -0.52
CA LEU A 293 11.82 -15.06 -1.06
C LEU A 293 12.76 -15.53 0.05
N ARG A 294 13.16 -16.80 0.01
CA ARG A 294 14.15 -17.34 0.93
C ARG A 294 15.02 -18.40 0.25
N PRO A 295 16.20 -18.71 0.80
CA PRO A 295 17.01 -19.83 0.34
C PRO A 295 16.21 -21.13 0.31
N VAL A 296 16.60 -22.04 -0.58
CA VAL A 296 16.03 -23.39 -0.67
C VAL A 296 16.47 -24.21 0.55
N MET A 297 15.55 -24.96 1.13
CA MET A 297 15.79 -25.87 2.25
C MET A 297 15.33 -27.29 1.92
N GLU A 298 15.86 -28.29 2.63
CA GLU A 298 15.45 -29.68 2.45
C GLU A 298 13.94 -29.92 2.62
N SER A 299 13.29 -29.12 3.48
CA SER A 299 11.84 -29.16 3.69
C SER A 299 11.01 -28.76 2.46
N ASP A 300 11.62 -28.16 1.44
CA ASP A 300 10.92 -27.73 0.22
C ASP A 300 10.83 -28.84 -0.84
N ARG A 301 11.43 -29.99 -0.59
CA ARG A 301 11.55 -31.10 -1.52
C ARG A 301 10.20 -31.54 -2.11
N ASP A 302 9.23 -31.78 -1.26
CA ASP A 302 7.92 -32.28 -1.69
C ASP A 302 7.15 -31.24 -2.52
N MET A 303 7.21 -29.96 -2.13
CA MET A 303 6.61 -28.87 -2.90
C MET A 303 7.25 -28.78 -4.28
N TYR A 304 8.58 -28.80 -4.37
CA TYR A 304 9.29 -28.68 -5.66
C TYR A 304 9.06 -29.87 -6.57
N ILE A 305 9.07 -31.09 -6.03
CA ILE A 305 8.75 -32.31 -6.80
C ILE A 305 7.32 -32.25 -7.34
N ASN A 306 6.36 -31.83 -6.52
CA ASN A 306 4.98 -31.62 -6.96
C ASN A 306 4.87 -30.55 -8.07
N LEU A 307 5.61 -29.45 -7.94
CA LEU A 307 5.68 -28.38 -8.94
C LEU A 307 6.17 -28.93 -10.29
N LEU A 308 7.30 -29.66 -10.32
CA LEU A 308 7.89 -30.21 -11.57
C LEU A 308 7.03 -31.26 -12.24
N ARG A 309 6.28 -32.04 -11.46
CA ARG A 309 5.42 -33.10 -11.98
C ARG A 309 4.02 -32.60 -12.37
N ASN A 310 3.73 -31.35 -12.13
CA ASN A 310 2.43 -30.79 -12.47
C ASN A 310 2.35 -30.54 -13.98
N GLU A 311 1.35 -31.10 -14.65
CA GLU A 311 1.18 -30.96 -16.11
C GLU A 311 0.96 -29.55 -16.58
N ILE A 312 0.25 -28.72 -15.78
CA ILE A 312 0.01 -27.30 -16.12
C ILE A 312 1.33 -26.54 -16.11
N VAL A 313 2.16 -26.75 -15.09
CA VAL A 313 3.50 -26.16 -14.99
C VAL A 313 4.39 -26.66 -16.13
N GLY A 314 4.39 -27.96 -16.37
CA GLY A 314 5.21 -28.60 -17.41
C GLY A 314 4.87 -28.21 -18.84
N ARG A 315 3.78 -27.50 -19.09
CA ARG A 315 3.49 -26.96 -20.46
C ARG A 315 4.43 -25.84 -20.88
N THR A 316 4.90 -25.04 -19.96
CA THR A 316 5.64 -23.82 -20.23
C THR A 316 6.93 -23.65 -19.42
N TYR A 317 7.07 -24.38 -18.32
CA TYR A 317 8.29 -24.43 -17.53
C TYR A 317 9.10 -25.65 -18.00
N MET A 318 10.07 -25.44 -18.87
CA MET A 318 10.79 -26.48 -19.63
C MET A 318 11.42 -27.55 -18.74
N VAL A 319 10.59 -28.48 -18.27
CA VAL A 319 11.03 -29.69 -17.56
C VAL A 319 11.31 -30.83 -18.55
N PRO A 320 12.28 -31.73 -18.28
CA PRO A 320 12.55 -32.90 -19.12
C PRO A 320 11.29 -33.71 -19.37
N ASP A 321 11.19 -34.30 -20.58
CA ASP A 321 10.11 -35.22 -20.90
C ASP A 321 10.13 -36.45 -20.00
N GLY A 322 8.95 -37.00 -19.74
CA GLY A 322 8.82 -38.17 -18.88
C GLY A 322 9.22 -37.95 -17.43
N MET A 323 9.06 -36.73 -16.91
CA MET A 323 9.39 -36.35 -15.54
C MET A 323 8.85 -37.35 -14.53
N ASN A 324 9.73 -38.15 -13.95
CA ASN A 324 9.42 -39.06 -12.88
C ASN A 324 9.96 -38.57 -11.53
N ASN A 325 9.66 -39.30 -10.47
CA ASN A 325 10.05 -38.89 -9.12
C ASN A 325 11.56 -38.80 -8.93
N GLU A 326 12.32 -39.74 -9.49
CA GLU A 326 13.78 -39.79 -9.38
C GLU A 326 14.44 -38.57 -10.10
N MET A 327 13.94 -38.25 -11.30
CA MET A 327 14.40 -37.05 -12.05
C MET A 327 14.09 -35.79 -11.27
N ALA A 328 12.88 -35.66 -10.72
CA ALA A 328 12.49 -34.50 -9.92
C ALA A 328 13.35 -34.36 -8.65
N GLN A 329 13.69 -35.45 -7.98
CA GLN A 329 14.61 -35.45 -6.84
C GLN A 329 16.00 -34.98 -7.22
N ARG A 330 16.55 -35.42 -8.36
CA ARG A 330 17.86 -34.95 -8.85
C ARG A 330 17.85 -33.46 -9.15
N LEU A 331 16.77 -32.96 -9.76
CA LEU A 331 16.62 -31.52 -10.00
C LEU A 331 16.47 -30.70 -8.71
N PHE A 332 15.82 -31.27 -7.68
CA PHE A 332 15.76 -30.65 -6.37
C PHE A 332 17.16 -30.48 -5.73
N VAL A 333 17.97 -31.55 -5.74
CA VAL A 333 19.34 -31.49 -5.23
C VAL A 333 20.14 -30.42 -5.97
N ARG A 334 20.02 -30.37 -7.31
CA ARG A 334 20.66 -29.31 -8.10
C ARG A 334 20.16 -27.89 -7.70
N LEU A 335 18.86 -27.72 -7.44
CA LEU A 335 18.31 -26.43 -7.00
C LEU A 335 18.88 -26.01 -5.64
N LEU A 336 19.04 -26.98 -4.73
CA LEU A 336 19.62 -26.77 -3.40
C LEU A 336 21.08 -26.33 -3.52
N ASP A 337 21.85 -26.98 -4.40
CA ASP A 337 23.24 -26.60 -4.70
C ASP A 337 23.33 -25.18 -5.27
N ILE A 338 22.46 -24.85 -6.24
CA ILE A 338 22.38 -23.49 -6.83
C ILE A 338 22.08 -22.47 -5.74
N SER A 339 21.14 -22.73 -4.84
CA SER A 339 20.77 -21.83 -3.76
C SER A 339 21.90 -21.58 -2.74
N SER A 340 22.82 -22.54 -2.62
CA SER A 340 23.98 -22.48 -1.71
C SER A 340 25.22 -21.84 -2.34
N ASP A 341 25.27 -21.74 -3.67
CA ASP A 341 26.40 -21.19 -4.41
C ASP A 341 26.28 -19.66 -4.45
N LYS A 342 27.33 -18.96 -3.99
CA LYS A 342 27.39 -17.48 -3.96
C LYS A 342 27.35 -16.81 -5.36
N ASN A 343 27.69 -17.57 -6.40
CA ASN A 343 27.71 -17.10 -7.79
C ASN A 343 26.43 -17.48 -8.56
N ARG A 344 25.46 -18.08 -7.90
CA ARG A 344 24.21 -18.53 -8.49
C ARG A 344 23.03 -17.97 -7.70
N TYR A 345 21.85 -18.04 -8.28
CA TYR A 345 20.65 -17.52 -7.66
C TYR A 345 19.49 -18.52 -7.71
N ALA A 346 19.03 -18.95 -6.56
CA ALA A 346 17.77 -19.69 -6.41
C ALA A 346 17.10 -19.35 -5.09
N ARG A 347 15.79 -19.12 -5.15
CA ARG A 347 14.94 -18.82 -3.99
C ARG A 347 13.63 -19.58 -4.07
N ILE A 348 13.14 -19.99 -2.92
CA ILE A 348 11.76 -20.42 -2.77
C ILE A 348 10.86 -19.20 -2.66
N VAL A 349 9.79 -19.22 -3.46
CA VAL A 349 8.70 -18.24 -3.36
C VAL A 349 7.74 -18.72 -2.29
N CYS A 350 7.50 -17.91 -1.28
CA CYS A 350 6.54 -18.19 -0.21
C CYS A 350 5.35 -17.22 -0.28
N ALA A 351 4.14 -17.75 -0.13
CA ALA A 351 2.93 -16.97 0.10
C ALA A 351 2.54 -17.13 1.56
N ASP A 352 2.55 -16.03 2.31
CA ASP A 352 2.27 -16.02 3.77
C ASP A 352 3.05 -17.11 4.53
N GLY A 353 4.34 -17.24 4.21
CA GLY A 353 5.24 -18.24 4.79
C GLY A 353 5.14 -19.65 4.19
N ILE A 354 4.12 -19.95 3.38
CA ILE A 354 3.92 -21.25 2.74
C ILE A 354 4.71 -21.30 1.43
N PRO A 355 5.59 -22.30 1.20
CA PRO A 355 6.31 -22.44 -0.05
C PRO A 355 5.35 -22.81 -1.20
N ILE A 356 5.36 -21.97 -2.26
CA ILE A 356 4.43 -22.08 -3.39
C ILE A 356 5.11 -22.24 -4.75
N GLY A 357 6.42 -22.04 -4.81
CA GLY A 357 7.16 -22.07 -6.08
C GLY A 357 8.61 -21.70 -5.94
N VAL A 358 9.24 -21.41 -7.05
CA VAL A 358 10.67 -21.14 -7.16
C VAL A 358 10.93 -19.99 -8.16
N VAL A 359 11.97 -19.21 -7.90
CA VAL A 359 12.63 -18.32 -8.85
C VAL A 359 14.14 -18.63 -8.81
N HIS A 360 14.77 -18.78 -9.97
CA HIS A 360 16.19 -19.14 -10.06
C HIS A 360 16.84 -18.59 -11.32
N ASP A 361 18.15 -18.53 -11.32
CA ASP A 361 18.88 -18.26 -12.56
C ASP A 361 18.77 -19.45 -13.55
N VAL A 362 18.53 -19.15 -14.81
CA VAL A 362 18.66 -20.07 -15.95
C VAL A 362 20.08 -20.02 -16.46
N GLY A 363 20.68 -18.84 -16.47
CA GLY A 363 22.06 -18.60 -16.87
C GLY A 363 22.58 -17.27 -16.38
N ILE A 364 23.88 -17.19 -16.11
CA ILE A 364 24.58 -15.97 -15.72
C ILE A 364 25.71 -15.71 -16.70
N LYS A 365 25.76 -14.49 -17.26
CA LYS A 365 26.81 -14.05 -18.19
C LYS A 365 27.35 -12.67 -17.74
N GLY A 366 28.50 -12.68 -17.05
CA GLY A 366 29.05 -11.45 -16.49
C GLY A 366 28.11 -10.81 -15.47
N ALA A 367 27.65 -9.60 -15.74
CA ALA A 367 26.71 -8.87 -14.87
C ALA A 367 25.23 -9.06 -15.27
N SER A 368 24.92 -9.95 -16.21
CA SER A 368 23.55 -10.26 -16.66
C SER A 368 23.08 -11.61 -16.15
N VAL A 369 21.83 -11.68 -15.65
CA VAL A 369 21.20 -12.89 -15.15
C VAL A 369 19.91 -13.15 -15.91
N GLU A 370 19.77 -14.35 -16.47
CA GLU A 370 18.50 -14.81 -16.99
C GLU A 370 17.71 -15.55 -15.89
N LEU A 371 16.49 -15.09 -15.59
CA LEU A 371 15.61 -15.65 -14.57
C LEU A 371 14.58 -16.61 -15.15
N GLY A 372 14.36 -17.73 -14.43
CA GLY A 372 13.23 -18.61 -14.59
C GLY A 372 12.41 -18.70 -13.32
N TRP A 373 11.10 -18.89 -13.45
CA TRP A 373 10.18 -19.03 -12.31
C TRP A 373 9.02 -19.97 -12.59
N ALA A 374 8.51 -20.56 -11.53
CA ALA A 374 7.26 -21.31 -11.54
C ALA A 374 6.61 -21.28 -10.16
N VAL A 375 5.28 -21.25 -10.13
CA VAL A 375 4.49 -21.41 -8.91
C VAL A 375 3.41 -22.46 -9.12
N LEU A 376 2.92 -23.05 -8.03
CA LEU A 376 1.83 -24.03 -8.06
C LEU A 376 0.57 -23.41 -8.71
N PRO A 377 -0.20 -24.19 -9.51
CA PRO A 377 -1.35 -23.68 -10.27
C PRO A 377 -2.42 -22.99 -9.44
N THR A 378 -2.59 -23.35 -8.17
CA THR A 378 -3.53 -22.70 -7.24
C THR A 378 -3.22 -21.23 -6.99
N TYR A 379 -1.99 -20.81 -7.32
CA TYR A 379 -1.50 -19.43 -7.17
C TYR A 379 -1.36 -18.70 -8.51
N HIS A 380 -1.75 -19.33 -9.64
CA HIS A 380 -1.73 -18.69 -10.95
C HIS A 380 -2.75 -17.55 -11.05
N ASN A 381 -2.46 -16.55 -11.89
CA ASN A 381 -3.29 -15.36 -12.20
C ASN A 381 -3.65 -14.48 -10.99
N LYS A 382 -2.99 -14.67 -9.85
CA LYS A 382 -3.19 -13.89 -8.62
C LYS A 382 -2.08 -12.87 -8.33
N GLY A 383 -1.09 -12.75 -9.23
CA GLY A 383 0.01 -11.77 -9.11
C GLY A 383 1.23 -12.23 -8.31
N TYR A 384 1.22 -13.41 -7.70
CA TYR A 384 2.34 -13.92 -6.90
C TYR A 384 3.67 -13.95 -7.67
N CYS A 385 3.67 -14.43 -8.93
CA CYS A 385 4.87 -14.40 -9.77
C CYS A 385 5.37 -12.99 -10.04
N THR A 386 4.47 -12.03 -10.29
CA THR A 386 4.86 -10.65 -10.55
C THR A 386 5.63 -10.06 -9.37
N LEU A 387 5.13 -10.27 -8.14
CA LEU A 387 5.81 -9.79 -6.95
C LEU A 387 7.09 -10.59 -6.65
N ALA A 388 7.08 -11.91 -6.84
CA ALA A 388 8.26 -12.75 -6.65
C ALA A 388 9.42 -12.36 -7.58
N VAL A 389 9.13 -12.13 -8.87
CA VAL A 389 10.14 -11.68 -9.85
C VAL A 389 10.65 -10.29 -9.49
N LYS A 390 9.78 -9.36 -9.07
CA LYS A 390 10.20 -8.04 -8.60
C LYS A 390 11.19 -8.15 -7.44
N LEU A 391 10.87 -8.93 -6.41
CA LEU A 391 11.74 -9.15 -5.26
C LEU A 391 13.08 -9.80 -5.67
N ALA A 392 13.05 -10.75 -6.61
CA ALA A 392 14.26 -11.36 -7.14
C ALA A 392 15.16 -10.35 -7.87
N MET A 393 14.57 -9.46 -8.66
CA MET A 393 15.32 -8.38 -9.34
C MET A 393 15.94 -7.42 -8.32
N GLU A 394 15.22 -7.06 -7.24
CA GLU A 394 15.74 -6.23 -6.16
C GLU A 394 16.94 -6.90 -5.45
N GLU A 395 16.84 -8.20 -5.12
CA GLU A 395 17.96 -8.95 -4.53
C GLU A 395 19.17 -9.03 -5.49
N LEU A 396 18.94 -9.30 -6.77
CA LEU A 396 20.01 -9.38 -7.78
C LEU A 396 20.73 -8.04 -7.98
N CYS A 397 19.98 -6.92 -7.98
CA CYS A 397 20.57 -5.59 -8.02
C CYS A 397 21.46 -5.33 -6.79
N GLN A 398 21.04 -5.73 -5.58
CA GLN A 398 21.85 -5.64 -4.36
C GLN A 398 23.10 -6.53 -4.41
N LEU A 399 23.03 -7.66 -5.13
CA LEU A 399 24.18 -8.53 -5.36
C LEU A 399 25.14 -8.01 -6.44
N GLY A 400 24.82 -6.87 -7.10
CA GLY A 400 25.69 -6.21 -8.08
C GLY A 400 25.44 -6.60 -9.54
N TYR A 401 24.37 -7.32 -9.85
CA TYR A 401 23.98 -7.57 -11.23
C TYR A 401 23.37 -6.31 -11.87
N ALA A 402 23.74 -6.02 -13.10
CA ALA A 402 23.31 -4.81 -13.82
C ALA A 402 22.10 -5.05 -14.74
N GLU A 403 21.86 -6.31 -15.11
CA GLU A 403 20.82 -6.68 -16.06
C GLU A 403 20.13 -7.97 -15.65
N VAL A 404 18.80 -7.98 -15.74
CA VAL A 404 17.98 -9.17 -15.54
C VAL A 404 17.15 -9.39 -16.80
N THR A 405 17.25 -10.59 -17.37
CA THR A 405 16.48 -11.00 -18.55
C THR A 405 15.61 -12.21 -18.22
N ALA A 406 14.65 -12.51 -19.07
CA ALA A 406 13.87 -13.74 -18.98
C ALA A 406 13.33 -14.15 -20.35
N GLY A 407 13.21 -15.47 -20.58
CA GLY A 407 12.62 -16.03 -21.78
C GLY A 407 11.27 -16.69 -21.51
N ALA A 408 10.33 -16.57 -22.46
CA ALA A 408 9.06 -17.30 -22.43
C ALA A 408 8.61 -17.67 -23.82
N PHE A 409 7.85 -18.76 -23.94
CA PHE A 409 7.16 -19.08 -25.19
C PHE A 409 6.20 -17.94 -25.57
N GLU A 410 6.06 -17.62 -26.86
CA GLU A 410 5.22 -16.53 -27.36
C GLU A 410 3.76 -16.67 -26.98
N ASP A 411 3.28 -17.90 -26.81
CA ASP A 411 1.91 -18.21 -26.33
C ASP A 411 1.78 -18.25 -24.81
N ASN A 412 2.89 -18.19 -24.05
CA ASN A 412 2.87 -18.11 -22.59
C ASN A 412 2.57 -16.68 -22.11
N THR A 413 1.36 -16.19 -22.46
CA THR A 413 0.89 -14.85 -22.08
C THR A 413 1.03 -14.54 -20.58
N PRO A 414 0.80 -15.46 -19.63
CA PRO A 414 1.01 -15.18 -18.21
C PRO A 414 2.46 -14.75 -17.88
N SER A 415 3.47 -15.47 -18.37
CA SER A 415 4.87 -15.12 -18.13
C SER A 415 5.28 -13.83 -18.80
N LEU A 416 4.82 -13.59 -20.04
CA LEU A 416 5.06 -12.32 -20.74
C LEU A 416 4.47 -11.12 -19.96
N ARG A 417 3.29 -11.27 -19.37
CA ARG A 417 2.68 -10.23 -18.52
C ARG A 417 3.49 -9.99 -17.22
N VAL A 418 4.07 -11.04 -16.62
CA VAL A 418 4.95 -10.90 -15.47
C VAL A 418 6.19 -10.08 -15.84
N MET A 419 6.85 -10.39 -16.96
CA MET A 419 8.00 -9.63 -17.47
C MET A 419 7.65 -8.16 -17.70
N GLN A 420 6.60 -7.88 -18.46
CA GLN A 420 6.14 -6.51 -18.79
C GLN A 420 5.81 -5.70 -17.54
N LYS A 421 5.10 -6.30 -16.57
CA LYS A 421 4.75 -5.63 -15.30
C LYS A 421 5.98 -5.31 -14.45
N ASN A 422 7.08 -6.02 -14.63
CA ASN A 422 8.37 -5.76 -13.98
C ASN A 422 9.29 -4.87 -14.80
N GLY A 423 8.81 -4.26 -15.90
CA GLY A 423 9.56 -3.32 -16.70
C GLY A 423 10.55 -3.97 -17.67
N MET A 424 10.50 -5.29 -17.85
CA MET A 424 11.35 -5.96 -18.83
C MET A 424 10.88 -5.59 -20.24
N SER A 425 11.80 -5.23 -21.09
CA SER A 425 11.56 -4.83 -22.49
C SER A 425 12.59 -5.46 -23.39
N GLY A 426 12.14 -6.10 -24.44
CA GLY A 426 13.02 -6.81 -25.38
C GLY A 426 13.33 -6.01 -26.63
N ASN A 427 14.38 -6.44 -27.31
CA ASN A 427 14.83 -5.95 -28.62
C ASN A 427 14.20 -6.70 -29.80
N GLY A 428 13.15 -7.52 -29.54
CA GLY A 428 12.45 -8.30 -30.55
C GLY A 428 13.18 -9.60 -30.95
N ILE A 429 14.20 -10.02 -30.21
CA ILE A 429 14.86 -11.30 -30.46
C ILE A 429 13.91 -12.44 -30.08
N CYS A 430 13.65 -13.34 -31.06
CA CYS A 430 12.92 -14.56 -30.87
C CYS A 430 13.81 -15.75 -31.26
N GLU A 431 13.91 -16.72 -30.37
CA GLU A 431 14.59 -17.97 -30.66
C GLU A 431 13.55 -19.08 -30.86
N SER A 432 13.88 -20.08 -31.70
CA SER A 432 13.05 -21.29 -31.82
C SER A 432 13.61 -22.36 -30.92
N ILE A 433 12.76 -22.92 -30.07
CA ILE A 433 13.12 -23.96 -29.10
C ILE A 433 12.24 -25.17 -29.31
N SER A 434 12.86 -26.33 -29.54
CA SER A 434 12.13 -27.60 -29.60
C SER A 434 11.82 -28.10 -28.18
N TYR A 435 10.55 -28.21 -27.85
CA TYR A 435 10.11 -28.71 -26.56
C TYR A 435 8.92 -29.65 -26.70
N ARG A 436 9.04 -30.89 -26.16
CA ARG A 436 8.05 -31.94 -26.25
C ARG A 436 7.60 -32.26 -27.67
N GLY A 437 8.56 -32.27 -28.60
CA GLY A 437 8.32 -32.58 -30.01
C GLY A 437 7.63 -31.47 -30.82
N THR A 438 7.48 -30.28 -30.24
CA THR A 438 6.93 -29.11 -30.89
C THR A 438 7.95 -27.97 -30.92
N GLU A 439 8.05 -27.26 -32.03
CA GLU A 439 8.84 -26.03 -32.13
C GLU A 439 8.05 -24.86 -31.55
N HIS A 440 8.64 -24.19 -30.57
CA HIS A 440 8.07 -22.99 -29.93
C HIS A 440 8.95 -21.78 -30.21
N ARG A 441 8.32 -20.67 -30.56
CA ARG A 441 8.99 -19.36 -30.57
C ARG A 441 9.10 -18.86 -29.13
N CYS A 442 10.32 -18.48 -28.74
CA CYS A 442 10.62 -17.94 -27.42
C CYS A 442 10.95 -16.47 -27.52
N VAL A 443 10.27 -15.63 -26.76
CA VAL A 443 10.53 -14.18 -26.65
C VAL A 443 11.44 -13.96 -25.47
N LEU A 444 12.56 -13.24 -25.67
CA LEU A 444 13.47 -12.81 -24.63
C LEU A 444 13.24 -11.32 -24.33
N LEU A 445 12.98 -10.99 -23.08
CA LEU A 445 12.81 -9.63 -22.59
C LEU A 445 13.85 -9.30 -21.53
#